data_e7c01117776e5251f559e2bfa2a7ec03
#
_entry.id   e7c01117776e5251f559e2bfa2a7ec03
#
_cell.length_a   1.000
_cell.length_b   1.000
_cell.length_c   1.000
_cell.angle_alpha   90.00
_cell.angle_beta   90.00
_cell.angle_gamma   90.00
#
_symmetry.space_group_name_H-M   'P 1'
#
loop_
_entity.id
_entity.type
_entity.pdbx_description
1 polymer ?
#
loop_
_entity_poly.entity_id
_entity_poly.type
_entity_poly.pdbx_seq_one_letter_code
_entity_poly.pdbx_strand_id
1 'polypeptide(L)'
;MEQTPSKHPGPFSLLNRLWKKTSWPTILLLFFIFVTGSGCFRHFYSTNTTHRTDSATLVKLIDANKYFILHDSANRRILALTNLKISNENLVAETTPLLSEHEFYEYPRRSQANAFPVKYKDVVLYEVHLYTLTPGIDSIHVNIPLKDFTRMDVYTLDKKATDKARITSIVGITLTTAGTIAIIAAIIDANK
;
A
#
# COMPACT_ATOMS: atom_id res chain seq x y z
N MET A 1 -31.52 39.56 -52.05
CA MET A 1 -30.29 39.33 -51.25
C MET A 1 -30.57 38.15 -50.35
N GLU A 2 -30.11 36.96 -50.75
CA GLU A 2 -30.28 35.71 -50.00
C GLU A 2 -29.01 35.46 -49.15
N GLN A 3 -29.19 35.45 -47.85
CA GLN A 3 -28.09 35.10 -46.91
C GLN A 3 -28.02 33.58 -46.79
N THR A 4 -26.94 32.99 -47.30
CA THR A 4 -26.62 31.58 -47.10
C THR A 4 -26.17 31.35 -45.63
N PRO A 5 -26.76 30.41 -44.88
CA PRO A 5 -26.34 30.12 -43.51
C PRO A 5 -24.97 29.41 -43.48
N SER A 6 -24.03 30.00 -42.74
CA SER A 6 -22.71 29.41 -42.52
C SER A 6 -22.86 28.15 -41.65
N LYS A 7 -22.56 26.98 -42.24
CA LYS A 7 -22.50 25.70 -41.54
C LYS A 7 -21.24 25.64 -40.66
N HIS A 8 -21.33 26.02 -39.41
CA HIS A 8 -20.27 25.69 -38.44
C HIS A 8 -20.24 24.18 -38.21
N PRO A 9 -19.10 23.54 -38.38
CA PRO A 9 -18.98 22.11 -38.09
C PRO A 9 -19.10 21.90 -36.57
N GLY A 10 -20.12 21.13 -36.17
CA GLY A 10 -20.35 20.82 -34.77
C GLY A 10 -19.17 20.05 -34.14
N PRO A 11 -19.01 20.10 -32.78
CA PRO A 11 -17.88 19.51 -32.05
C PRO A 11 -17.68 18.00 -32.29
N PHE A 12 -18.73 17.30 -32.67
CA PHE A 12 -18.67 15.86 -33.05
C PHE A 12 -17.94 15.55 -34.35
N SER A 13 -17.79 16.53 -35.26
CA SER A 13 -17.12 16.31 -36.55
C SER A 13 -15.59 16.21 -36.38
N LEU A 14 -15.02 16.85 -35.36
CA LEU A 14 -13.59 16.77 -35.02
C LEU A 14 -13.23 15.43 -34.40
N LEU A 15 -14.05 14.89 -33.52
CA LEU A 15 -13.87 13.57 -32.90
C LEU A 15 -13.90 12.45 -33.96
N ASN A 16 -14.81 12.50 -34.92
CA ASN A 16 -14.91 11.51 -35.97
C ASN A 16 -13.72 11.57 -36.98
N ARG A 17 -13.10 12.75 -37.16
CA ARG A 17 -11.87 12.88 -37.97
C ARG A 17 -10.63 12.33 -37.25
N LEU A 18 -10.54 12.49 -35.93
CA LEU A 18 -9.47 11.93 -35.16
C LEU A 18 -9.56 10.40 -35.07
N TRP A 19 -10.75 9.84 -34.96
CA TRP A 19 -10.95 8.38 -34.88
C TRP A 19 -10.64 7.66 -36.22
N LYS A 20 -10.88 8.30 -37.37
CA LYS A 20 -10.54 7.73 -38.68
C LYS A 20 -9.04 7.75 -39.01
N LYS A 21 -8.25 8.59 -38.31
CA LYS A 21 -6.78 8.67 -38.46
C LYS A 21 -6.00 7.91 -37.42
N THR A 22 -6.62 7.51 -36.32
CA THR A 22 -5.97 6.68 -35.30
C THR A 22 -5.94 5.24 -35.79
N SER A 23 -4.77 4.80 -36.23
CA SER A 23 -4.59 3.40 -36.60
C SER A 23 -4.75 2.50 -35.37
N TRP A 24 -5.34 1.33 -35.53
CA TRP A 24 -5.51 0.31 -34.51
C TRP A 24 -4.24 0.10 -33.62
N PRO A 25 -3.01 0.10 -34.16
CA PRO A 25 -1.78 0.01 -33.35
C PRO A 25 -1.59 1.19 -32.39
N THR A 26 -2.04 2.40 -32.74
CA THR A 26 -1.93 3.56 -31.83
C THR A 26 -2.85 3.42 -30.60
N ILE A 27 -4.04 2.87 -30.80
CA ILE A 27 -4.99 2.60 -29.70
C ILE A 27 -4.44 1.49 -28.80
N LEU A 28 -3.89 0.42 -29.36
CA LEU A 28 -3.22 -0.64 -28.62
C LEU A 28 -2.01 -0.13 -27.85
N LEU A 29 -1.20 0.75 -28.41
CA LEU A 29 -0.06 1.36 -27.75
C LEU A 29 -0.51 2.20 -26.54
N LEU A 30 -1.51 3.05 -26.69
CA LEU A 30 -2.06 3.86 -25.60
C LEU A 30 -2.65 2.98 -24.50
N PHE A 31 -3.36 1.92 -24.88
CA PHE A 31 -3.89 0.94 -23.92
C PHE A 31 -2.78 0.23 -23.16
N PHE A 32 -1.70 -0.16 -23.83
CA PHE A 32 -0.55 -0.82 -23.21
C PHE A 32 0.20 0.12 -22.26
N ILE A 33 0.39 1.39 -22.62
CA ILE A 33 0.97 2.42 -21.74
C ILE A 33 0.09 2.63 -20.50
N PHE A 34 -1.24 2.64 -20.68
CA PHE A 34 -2.18 2.84 -19.58
C PHE A 34 -2.18 1.65 -18.61
N VAL A 35 -2.13 0.42 -19.13
CA VAL A 35 -2.09 -0.81 -18.32
C VAL A 35 -0.74 -0.97 -17.60
N THR A 36 0.36 -0.66 -18.27
CA THR A 36 1.70 -0.73 -17.64
C THR A 36 1.99 0.44 -16.71
N GLY A 37 1.44 1.63 -17.00
CA GLY A 37 1.60 2.83 -16.18
C GLY A 37 0.86 2.79 -14.84
N SER A 38 -0.17 1.93 -14.71
CA SER A 38 -0.83 1.65 -13.43
C SER A 38 -0.03 0.69 -12.53
N GLY A 39 1.23 0.44 -12.87
CA GLY A 39 2.16 -0.38 -12.12
C GLY A 39 2.20 0.02 -10.64
N CYS A 40 1.91 -0.94 -9.80
CA CYS A 40 1.78 -0.84 -8.36
C CYS A 40 2.98 -0.15 -7.73
N PHE A 41 2.91 1.17 -7.54
CA PHE A 41 3.85 1.86 -6.65
C PHE A 41 3.66 1.27 -5.25
N ARG A 42 4.68 0.59 -4.76
CA ARG A 42 4.72 0.04 -3.40
C ARG A 42 5.69 0.86 -2.57
N HIS A 43 5.32 1.11 -1.33
CA HIS A 43 6.25 1.58 -0.32
C HIS A 43 6.84 0.37 0.40
N PHE A 44 8.14 0.46 0.66
CA PHE A 44 8.86 -0.53 1.44
C PHE A 44 9.07 0.01 2.85
N TYR A 45 8.91 -0.86 3.81
CA TYR A 45 9.04 -0.52 5.22
C TYR A 45 10.12 -1.39 5.83
N SER A 46 10.96 -0.82 6.66
CA SER A 46 11.79 -1.57 7.56
C SER A 46 11.02 -1.83 8.85
N THR A 47 11.05 -3.05 9.30
CA THR A 47 10.48 -3.43 10.58
C THR A 47 11.54 -3.29 11.65
N ASN A 48 11.32 -2.43 12.62
CA ASN A 48 12.13 -2.40 13.82
C ASN A 48 11.54 -3.40 14.80
N THR A 49 12.12 -4.60 14.81
CA THR A 49 11.68 -5.71 15.65
C THR A 49 12.46 -5.71 16.95
N THR A 50 11.75 -5.68 18.07
CA THR A 50 12.31 -5.78 19.40
C THR A 50 11.76 -7.03 20.08
N HIS A 51 12.65 -7.92 20.54
CA HIS A 51 12.28 -9.16 21.25
C HIS A 51 12.06 -8.94 22.76
N ARG A 52 12.40 -7.76 23.25
CA ARG A 52 12.15 -7.38 24.64
C ARG A 52 11.42 -6.06 24.66
N THR A 53 10.18 -6.09 25.10
CA THR A 53 9.33 -4.90 25.21
C THR A 53 9.67 -4.20 26.53
N ASP A 54 10.17 -2.97 26.47
CA ASP A 54 10.40 -2.14 27.64
C ASP A 54 9.27 -1.12 27.81
N SER A 55 9.01 -0.77 29.08
CA SER A 55 7.93 0.15 29.45
C SER A 55 8.14 1.55 28.89
N ALA A 56 9.39 2.04 28.84
CA ALA A 56 9.69 3.40 28.41
C ALA A 56 9.43 3.59 26.90
N THR A 57 9.75 2.57 26.10
CA THR A 57 9.44 2.56 24.67
C THR A 57 7.94 2.50 24.42
N LEU A 58 7.21 1.64 25.15
CA LEU A 58 5.75 1.57 25.03
C LEU A 58 5.06 2.88 25.40
N VAL A 59 5.45 3.50 26.51
CA VAL A 59 4.90 4.80 26.93
C VAL A 59 5.06 5.83 25.82
N LYS A 60 6.26 5.95 25.22
CA LYS A 60 6.50 6.87 24.10
C LYS A 60 5.60 6.59 22.89
N LEU A 61 5.32 5.32 22.60
CA LEU A 61 4.46 4.94 21.48
C LEU A 61 2.98 5.20 21.79
N ILE A 62 2.57 5.03 23.06
CA ILE A 62 1.23 5.39 23.54
C ILE A 62 1.04 6.91 23.49
N ASP A 63 2.01 7.69 23.99
CA ASP A 63 1.97 9.16 23.95
C ASP A 63 1.96 9.71 22.50
N ALA A 64 2.60 8.97 21.59
CA ALA A 64 2.54 9.26 20.15
C ALA A 64 1.21 8.86 19.52
N ASN A 65 0.26 8.39 20.30
CA ASN A 65 -1.09 7.97 19.93
C ASN A 65 -1.09 6.95 18.78
N LYS A 66 -0.16 5.97 18.79
CA LYS A 66 -0.07 4.92 17.82
C LYS A 66 -1.25 3.94 17.93
N TYR A 67 -1.56 3.27 16.81
CA TYR A 67 -2.56 2.20 16.79
C TYR A 67 -1.91 0.86 17.14
N PHE A 68 -2.36 0.25 18.21
CA PHE A 68 -1.77 -0.99 18.71
C PHE A 68 -2.58 -2.20 18.27
N ILE A 69 -1.88 -3.17 17.68
CA ILE A 69 -2.43 -4.44 17.21
C ILE A 69 -1.80 -5.57 18.04
N LEU A 70 -2.64 -6.35 18.70
CA LEU A 70 -2.25 -7.51 19.46
C LEU A 70 -2.40 -8.78 18.62
N HIS A 71 -1.30 -9.49 18.44
CA HIS A 71 -1.29 -10.82 17.85
C HIS A 71 -1.28 -11.86 18.98
N ASP A 72 -2.45 -12.38 19.26
CA ASP A 72 -2.65 -13.50 20.19
C ASP A 72 -2.33 -14.81 19.47
N SER A 73 -1.08 -15.23 19.56
CA SER A 73 -0.61 -16.43 18.86
C SER A 73 -1.19 -17.71 19.45
N ALA A 74 -1.60 -17.72 20.73
CA ALA A 74 -2.21 -18.87 21.36
C ALA A 74 -3.60 -19.19 20.78
N ASN A 75 -4.40 -18.14 20.54
CA ASN A 75 -5.77 -18.27 20.03
C ASN A 75 -5.89 -17.95 18.53
N ARG A 76 -4.78 -17.63 17.86
CA ARG A 76 -4.73 -17.23 16.44
C ARG A 76 -5.64 -16.05 16.12
N ARG A 77 -5.71 -15.07 17.01
CA ARG A 77 -6.53 -13.89 16.85
C ARG A 77 -5.68 -12.64 16.71
N ILE A 78 -6.22 -11.67 16.00
CA ILE A 78 -5.62 -10.34 15.86
C ILE A 78 -6.66 -9.33 16.35
N LEU A 79 -6.28 -8.51 17.31
CA LEU A 79 -7.17 -7.59 18.02
C LEU A 79 -6.56 -6.20 18.05
N ALA A 80 -7.36 -5.16 18.02
CA ALA A 80 -6.93 -3.82 18.33
C ALA A 80 -6.90 -3.62 19.85
N LEU A 81 -5.92 -2.84 20.32
CA LEU A 81 -5.84 -2.43 21.73
C LEU A 81 -6.21 -0.95 21.83
N THR A 82 -7.09 -0.64 22.77
CA THR A 82 -7.51 0.71 23.10
C THR A 82 -7.34 0.97 24.59
N ASN A 83 -7.38 2.23 25.01
CA ASN A 83 -7.26 2.64 26.43
C ASN A 83 -6.00 2.09 27.12
N LEU A 84 -4.86 2.07 26.38
CA LEU A 84 -3.62 1.48 26.84
C LEU A 84 -3.02 2.25 28.01
N LYS A 85 -2.58 1.51 29.04
CA LYS A 85 -1.84 2.03 30.18
C LYS A 85 -0.77 1.03 30.62
N ILE A 86 0.34 1.53 31.09
CA ILE A 86 1.38 0.71 31.72
C ILE A 86 1.24 0.85 33.23
N SER A 87 1.06 -0.27 33.90
CA SER A 87 0.95 -0.34 35.38
C SER A 87 1.69 -1.56 35.92
N ASN A 88 2.62 -1.37 36.82
CA ASN A 88 3.37 -2.46 37.48
C ASN A 88 3.99 -3.46 36.51
N GLU A 89 4.67 -2.96 35.46
CA GLU A 89 5.26 -3.77 34.39
C GLU A 89 4.24 -4.59 33.56
N ASN A 90 2.97 -4.24 33.62
CA ASN A 90 1.92 -4.84 32.81
C ASN A 90 1.36 -3.81 31.82
N LEU A 91 0.99 -4.28 30.65
CA LEU A 91 0.15 -3.56 29.72
C LEU A 91 -1.32 -3.85 30.07
N VAL A 92 -2.03 -2.81 30.47
CA VAL A 92 -3.48 -2.84 30.69
C VAL A 92 -4.16 -2.16 29.51
N ALA A 93 -5.10 -2.82 28.88
CA ALA A 93 -5.80 -2.30 27.71
C ALA A 93 -7.18 -2.94 27.57
N GLU A 94 -7.97 -2.38 26.65
CA GLU A 94 -9.20 -2.97 26.15
C GLU A 94 -8.99 -3.56 24.78
N THR A 95 -9.59 -4.71 24.48
CA THR A 95 -9.53 -5.33 23.15
C THR A 95 -10.79 -5.00 22.36
N THR A 96 -10.60 -4.66 21.10
CA THR A 96 -11.67 -4.45 20.13
C THR A 96 -11.34 -5.16 18.83
N PRO A 97 -12.33 -5.46 17.97
CA PRO A 97 -12.06 -5.91 16.61
C PRO A 97 -11.20 -4.89 15.87
N LEU A 98 -10.40 -5.35 14.90
CA LEU A 98 -9.66 -4.44 14.03
C LEU A 98 -10.61 -3.52 13.26
N LEU A 99 -10.20 -2.28 13.05
CA LEU A 99 -10.86 -1.41 12.09
C LEU A 99 -10.64 -1.93 10.67
N SER A 100 -11.60 -1.72 9.78
CA SER A 100 -11.56 -2.25 8.40
C SER A 100 -10.31 -1.86 7.61
N GLU A 101 -9.71 -0.71 7.91
CA GLU A 101 -8.45 -0.27 7.31
C GLU A 101 -7.22 -1.09 7.73
N HIS A 102 -7.34 -1.86 8.84
CA HIS A 102 -6.31 -2.72 9.41
C HIS A 102 -6.57 -4.21 9.17
N GLU A 103 -7.72 -4.61 8.63
CA GLU A 103 -8.11 -6.02 8.41
C GLU A 103 -7.17 -6.77 7.44
N PHE A 104 -6.36 -6.07 6.66
CA PHE A 104 -5.44 -6.71 5.72
C PHE A 104 -4.38 -7.60 6.40
N TYR A 105 -4.19 -7.51 7.71
CA TYR A 105 -3.33 -8.41 8.49
C TYR A 105 -3.98 -9.75 8.79
N GLU A 106 -5.30 -9.84 8.82
CA GLU A 106 -6.01 -11.11 9.05
C GLU A 106 -5.78 -12.11 7.90
N TYR A 107 -5.49 -11.58 6.72
CA TYR A 107 -5.23 -12.37 5.51
C TYR A 107 -3.77 -12.18 5.08
N PRO A 108 -2.81 -12.95 5.64
CA PRO A 108 -1.41 -12.81 5.26
C PRO A 108 -1.25 -13.11 3.78
N ARG A 109 -1.16 -12.05 2.98
CA ARG A 109 -0.78 -12.19 1.58
C ARG A 109 0.67 -12.67 1.56
N ARG A 110 0.94 -13.76 0.84
CA ARG A 110 2.27 -14.33 0.58
C ARG A 110 3.21 -13.36 -0.16
N SER A 111 2.95 -12.08 -0.20
CA SER A 111 3.74 -11.10 -0.92
C SER A 111 4.79 -10.51 0.00
N GLN A 112 6.01 -10.51 -0.50
CA GLN A 112 7.22 -9.85 -0.02
C GLN A 112 7.05 -9.14 1.34
N ALA A 113 7.64 -9.72 2.37
CA ALA A 113 7.66 -9.11 3.69
C ALA A 113 7.93 -7.60 3.57
N ASN A 114 7.11 -6.79 4.23
CA ASN A 114 7.26 -5.34 4.36
C ASN A 114 7.01 -4.47 3.10
N ALA A 115 6.36 -4.98 2.06
CA ALA A 115 5.95 -4.18 0.91
C ALA A 115 4.44 -3.99 0.88
N PHE A 116 3.95 -2.77 1.14
CA PHE A 116 2.52 -2.46 1.17
C PHE A 116 2.13 -1.52 0.02
N PRO A 117 0.90 -1.61 -0.48
CA PRO A 117 0.36 -0.63 -1.42
C PRO A 117 0.41 0.80 -0.85
N VAL A 118 0.64 1.80 -1.72
CA VAL A 118 0.77 3.22 -1.34
C VAL A 118 -0.41 3.71 -0.49
N LYS A 119 -1.61 3.22 -0.77
CA LYS A 119 -2.83 3.60 -0.04
C LYS A 119 -2.79 3.27 1.46
N TYR A 120 -1.95 2.32 1.89
CA TYR A 120 -1.81 1.93 3.29
C TYR A 120 -0.60 2.58 3.99
N LYS A 121 0.07 3.52 3.33
CA LYS A 121 1.29 4.13 3.86
C LYS A 121 1.11 4.70 5.26
N ASP A 122 0.12 5.55 5.43
CA ASP A 122 -0.07 6.25 6.69
C ASP A 122 -0.60 5.30 7.78
N VAL A 123 -1.43 4.34 7.39
CA VAL A 123 -1.94 3.28 8.27
C VAL A 123 -0.77 2.47 8.83
N VAL A 124 0.08 1.88 7.96
CA VAL A 124 1.20 1.02 8.39
C VAL A 124 2.21 1.76 9.27
N LEU A 125 2.53 3.02 8.97
CA LEU A 125 3.45 3.81 9.78
C LEU A 125 2.90 4.18 11.17
N TYR A 126 1.60 4.06 11.32
CA TYR A 126 0.90 4.42 12.57
C TYR A 126 0.76 3.23 13.51
N GLU A 127 1.02 2.02 13.04
CA GLU A 127 0.79 0.78 13.76
C GLU A 127 1.98 0.32 14.60
N VAL A 128 1.64 -0.34 15.70
CA VAL A 128 2.55 -1.09 16.58
C VAL A 128 1.97 -2.47 16.77
N HIS A 129 2.73 -3.50 16.41
CA HIS A 129 2.31 -4.88 16.54
C HIS A 129 2.96 -5.51 17.76
N LEU A 130 2.15 -6.02 18.67
CA LEU A 130 2.56 -6.75 19.86
C LEU A 130 2.20 -8.22 19.71
N TYR A 131 3.13 -9.10 19.99
CA TYR A 131 2.95 -10.55 19.86
C TYR A 131 3.06 -11.20 21.23
N THR A 132 2.08 -12.00 21.59
CA THR A 132 2.08 -12.74 22.86
C THR A 132 1.69 -14.20 22.67
N LEU A 133 2.17 -15.04 23.56
CA LEU A 133 1.76 -16.45 23.68
C LEU A 133 0.88 -16.69 24.92
N THR A 134 0.53 -15.63 25.65
CA THR A 134 -0.29 -15.74 26.86
C THR A 134 -1.67 -16.30 26.52
N PRO A 135 -2.07 -17.45 27.06
CA PRO A 135 -3.40 -18.00 26.84
C PRO A 135 -4.47 -17.18 27.59
N GLY A 136 -5.71 -17.23 27.10
CA GLY A 136 -6.86 -16.70 27.83
C GLY A 136 -7.17 -15.22 27.64
N ILE A 137 -6.73 -14.60 26.52
CA ILE A 137 -7.14 -13.25 26.16
C ILE A 137 -8.58 -13.31 25.57
N ASP A 138 -9.54 -13.70 26.40
CA ASP A 138 -10.96 -13.78 26.01
C ASP A 138 -11.80 -12.62 26.54
N SER A 139 -11.20 -11.77 27.37
CA SER A 139 -11.89 -10.64 27.98
C SER A 139 -11.70 -9.36 27.17
N ILE A 140 -12.69 -8.48 27.28
CA ILE A 140 -12.61 -7.11 26.75
C ILE A 140 -11.45 -6.35 27.39
N HIS A 141 -11.14 -6.64 28.65
CA HIS A 141 -10.03 -6.05 29.39
C HIS A 141 -8.87 -7.04 29.47
N VAL A 142 -7.69 -6.61 29.06
CA VAL A 142 -6.47 -7.42 29.10
C VAL A 142 -5.47 -6.78 30.06
N ASN A 143 -4.74 -7.66 30.76
CA ASN A 143 -3.65 -7.29 31.67
C ASN A 143 -2.49 -8.26 31.39
N ILE A 144 -1.53 -7.84 30.57
CA ILE A 144 -0.46 -8.69 30.05
C ILE A 144 0.87 -8.19 30.62
N PRO A 145 1.63 -9.03 31.33
CA PRO A 145 2.99 -8.70 31.75
C PRO A 145 3.88 -8.36 30.54
N LEU A 146 4.68 -7.30 30.63
CA LEU A 146 5.54 -6.88 29.52
C LEU A 146 6.53 -7.97 29.10
N LYS A 147 6.95 -8.82 30.02
CA LYS A 147 7.82 -9.98 29.77
C LYS A 147 7.20 -11.07 28.90
N ASP A 148 5.85 -11.11 28.84
CA ASP A 148 5.11 -12.13 28.08
C ASP A 148 4.94 -11.74 26.61
N PHE A 149 5.34 -10.52 26.24
CA PHE A 149 5.46 -10.16 24.84
C PHE A 149 6.73 -10.76 24.24
N THR A 150 6.56 -11.61 23.25
CA THR A 150 7.65 -12.29 22.55
C THR A 150 8.32 -11.39 21.52
N ARG A 151 7.56 -10.43 20.96
CA ARG A 151 8.02 -9.52 19.91
C ARG A 151 7.16 -8.27 19.87
N MET A 152 7.79 -7.16 19.53
CA MET A 152 7.14 -5.92 19.15
C MET A 152 7.72 -5.46 17.82
N ASP A 153 6.84 -5.18 16.84
CA ASP A 153 7.21 -4.65 15.53
C ASP A 153 6.68 -3.23 15.37
N VAL A 154 7.56 -2.32 14.98
CA VAL A 154 7.22 -0.94 14.62
C VAL A 154 7.72 -0.69 13.20
N TYR A 155 6.85 -0.22 12.32
CA TYR A 155 7.21 0.03 10.93
C TYR A 155 7.77 1.43 10.72
N THR A 156 8.85 1.53 9.98
CA THR A 156 9.43 2.78 9.49
C THR A 156 9.58 2.72 7.98
N LEU A 157 9.40 3.86 7.30
CA LEU A 157 9.54 3.92 5.86
C LEU A 157 10.99 3.70 5.45
N ASP A 158 11.27 2.64 4.70
CA ASP A 158 12.55 2.43 4.04
C ASP A 158 12.59 3.28 2.76
N LYS A 159 13.05 4.51 2.90
CA LYS A 159 13.18 5.45 1.79
C LYS A 159 14.07 4.89 0.69
N LYS A 160 15.20 4.28 1.05
CA LYS A 160 16.18 3.76 0.08
C LYS A 160 15.58 2.63 -0.77
N ALA A 161 14.92 1.67 -0.15
CA ALA A 161 14.25 0.58 -0.87
C ALA A 161 13.06 1.11 -1.70
N THR A 162 12.29 2.05 -1.16
CA THR A 162 11.17 2.67 -1.86
C THR A 162 11.63 3.46 -3.08
N ASP A 163 12.66 4.30 -2.95
CA ASP A 163 13.21 5.08 -4.06
C ASP A 163 13.82 4.16 -5.13
N LYS A 164 14.57 3.13 -4.71
CA LYS A 164 15.12 2.13 -5.63
C LYS A 164 14.01 1.44 -6.45
N ALA A 165 12.94 0.99 -5.79
CA ALA A 165 11.82 0.36 -6.47
C ALA A 165 11.11 1.32 -7.43
N ARG A 166 10.93 2.58 -7.03
CA ARG A 166 10.35 3.63 -7.88
C ARG A 166 11.20 3.87 -9.13
N ILE A 167 12.52 4.03 -8.98
CA ILE A 167 13.44 4.22 -10.10
C ILE A 167 13.39 3.02 -11.03
N THR A 168 13.45 1.79 -10.49
CA THR A 168 13.38 0.56 -11.29
C THR A 168 12.08 0.48 -12.08
N SER A 169 10.96 0.86 -11.47
CA SER A 169 9.66 0.88 -12.15
C SER A 169 9.63 1.91 -13.29
N ILE A 170 10.14 3.12 -13.06
CA ILE A 170 10.21 4.17 -14.09
C ILE A 170 11.10 3.71 -15.25
N VAL A 171 12.29 3.20 -14.96
CA VAL A 171 13.22 2.69 -16.00
C VAL A 171 12.58 1.54 -16.78
N GLY A 172 11.92 0.60 -16.11
CA GLY A 172 11.22 -0.50 -16.76
C GLY A 172 10.12 -0.02 -17.72
N ILE A 173 9.30 0.93 -17.29
CA ILE A 173 8.25 1.52 -18.13
C ILE A 173 8.87 2.23 -19.34
N THR A 174 9.92 3.02 -19.13
CA THR A 174 10.58 3.78 -20.19
C THR A 174 11.19 2.84 -21.25
N LEU A 175 11.88 1.78 -20.83
CA LEU A 175 12.47 0.79 -21.75
C LEU A 175 11.40 0.04 -22.53
N THR A 176 10.30 -0.38 -21.88
CA THR A 176 9.20 -1.06 -22.55
C THR A 176 8.54 -0.17 -23.59
N THR A 177 8.30 1.09 -23.26
CA THR A 177 7.69 2.07 -24.18
C THR A 177 8.59 2.35 -25.37
N ALA A 178 9.89 2.59 -25.15
CA ALA A 178 10.85 2.82 -26.23
C ALA A 178 10.97 1.60 -27.16
N GLY A 179 11.02 0.39 -26.60
CA GLY A 179 11.04 -0.86 -27.38
C GLY A 179 9.78 -1.01 -28.22
N THR A 180 8.61 -0.73 -27.68
CA THR A 180 7.34 -0.81 -28.43
C THR A 180 7.28 0.19 -29.57
N ILE A 181 7.73 1.44 -29.37
CA ILE A 181 7.80 2.46 -30.41
C ILE A 181 8.74 2.03 -31.53
N ALA A 182 9.91 1.48 -31.21
CA ALA A 182 10.86 1.00 -32.20
C ALA A 182 10.30 -0.14 -33.06
N ILE A 183 9.59 -1.10 -32.46
CA ILE A 183 8.94 -2.20 -33.17
C ILE A 183 7.87 -1.67 -34.14
N ILE A 184 7.04 -0.74 -33.69
CA ILE A 184 5.98 -0.14 -34.54
C ILE A 184 6.61 0.62 -35.70
N ALA A 185 7.66 1.40 -35.44
CA ALA A 185 8.36 2.13 -36.50
C ALA A 185 8.94 1.16 -37.56
N ALA A 186 9.55 0.06 -37.14
CA ALA A 186 10.09 -0.97 -38.04
C ALA A 186 9.00 -1.64 -38.86
N ILE A 187 7.83 -1.93 -38.30
CA ILE A 187 6.69 -2.51 -39.04
C ILE A 187 6.15 -1.53 -40.09
N ILE A 188 6.07 -0.24 -39.74
CA ILE A 188 5.60 0.79 -40.70
C ILE A 188 6.58 0.92 -41.89
N ASP A 189 7.88 0.87 -41.62
CA ASP A 189 8.89 0.99 -42.69
C ASP A 189 8.95 -0.24 -43.57
N ALA A 190 8.75 -1.43 -43.01
CA ALA A 190 8.70 -2.70 -43.75
C ALA A 190 7.45 -2.81 -44.69
N ASN A 191 6.43 -1.98 -44.50
CA ASN A 191 5.19 -1.99 -45.30
C ASN A 191 5.11 -0.82 -46.31
N LYS A 192 6.20 -0.10 -46.54
CA LYS A 192 6.36 0.90 -47.60
C LYS A 192 6.99 0.28 -48.84
#